data_72413253a08a9141af841b6396dccd34
#
_entry.id   72413253a08a9141af841b6396dccd34
#
_cell.length_a   1.000
_cell.length_b   1.000
_cell.length_c   1.000
_cell.angle_alpha   90.00
_cell.angle_beta   90.00
_cell.angle_gamma   90.00
#
_symmetry.space_group_name_H-M   'P 1'
#
loop_
_entity.id
_entity.type
_entity.pdbx_description
1 polymer ?
#
loop_
_entity_poly.entity_id
_entity_poly.type
_entity_poly.pdbx_seq_one_letter_code
_entity_poly.pdbx_strand_id
1 'polypeptide(L)'
;MTDNRTLRWFLFAYLALVFVFIFAPIFFSVVFSFNSDRFPTIPLGNFTLKWYQTVWNDPDVWEAARTSLTVSLSTATIATALGFATAYTDYRYSFRLKPIYLGLVLLPPTIPLIIMALAMLAWFAKLGISGQVMSIIIAHSVLTAPFAMAIIRLRLSQMDPSLEAAAWNLGANEWSAMRRVIVPFCRPAIISSFCLTAAVSFDEFAISWFVSGLNKTIPVIILEIVTGNIDPQVRSEEHTSELQSPDHLVCRLLLEK
;
A
#
# COMPACT_ATOMS: atom_id res chain seq x y z
N MET A 1 -8.45 44.29 6.36
CA MET A 1 -8.70 43.19 5.42
C MET A 1 -10.13 43.29 4.97
N THR A 2 -10.39 43.75 3.75
CA THR A 2 -11.74 43.90 3.19
C THR A 2 -12.37 42.52 3.06
N ASP A 3 -13.43 42.26 3.84
CA ASP A 3 -14.23 41.06 3.76
C ASP A 3 -14.98 41.04 2.41
N ASN A 4 -14.30 40.55 1.40
CA ASN A 4 -14.86 40.54 0.04
C ASN A 4 -15.83 39.34 -0.07
N ARG A 5 -17.09 39.57 0.30
CA ARG A 5 -18.17 38.56 0.33
C ARG A 5 -18.26 37.81 -1.01
N THR A 6 -18.02 38.51 -2.12
CA THR A 6 -18.01 37.92 -3.46
C THR A 6 -16.86 36.92 -3.63
N LEU A 7 -15.65 37.26 -3.14
CA LEU A 7 -14.49 36.34 -3.17
C LEU A 7 -14.75 35.09 -2.35
N ARG A 8 -15.38 35.23 -1.18
CA ARG A 8 -15.74 34.05 -0.34
C ARG A 8 -16.72 33.13 -1.07
N TRP A 9 -17.79 33.67 -1.69
CA TRP A 9 -18.71 32.86 -2.47
C TRP A 9 -18.06 32.18 -3.65
N PHE A 10 -17.17 32.86 -4.36
CA PHE A 10 -16.40 32.28 -5.45
C PHE A 10 -15.49 31.13 -4.96
N LEU A 11 -14.81 31.32 -3.83
CA LEU A 11 -13.97 30.28 -3.23
C LEU A 11 -14.79 29.07 -2.77
N PHE A 12 -15.98 29.28 -2.19
CA PHE A 12 -16.88 28.19 -1.81
C PHE A 12 -17.40 27.42 -3.03
N ALA A 13 -17.80 28.13 -4.10
CA ALA A 13 -18.25 27.51 -5.34
C ALA A 13 -17.11 26.69 -5.99
N TYR A 14 -15.91 27.25 -6.05
CA TYR A 14 -14.72 26.53 -6.54
C TYR A 14 -14.42 25.29 -5.71
N LEU A 15 -14.42 25.41 -4.38
CA LEU A 15 -14.21 24.29 -3.47
C LEU A 15 -15.26 23.19 -3.67
N ALA A 16 -16.54 23.57 -3.76
CA ALA A 16 -17.63 22.64 -4.01
C ALA A 16 -17.45 21.89 -5.35
N LEU A 17 -17.05 22.61 -6.41
CA LEU A 17 -16.79 22.02 -7.72
C LEU A 17 -15.63 21.01 -7.65
N VAL A 18 -14.54 21.34 -6.95
CA VAL A 18 -13.40 20.44 -6.76
C VAL A 18 -13.85 19.17 -5.97
N PHE A 19 -14.63 19.34 -4.91
CA PHE A 19 -15.17 18.20 -4.16
C PHE A 19 -16.07 17.33 -5.04
N VAL A 20 -16.99 17.91 -5.79
CA VAL A 20 -17.85 17.16 -6.72
C VAL A 20 -16.98 16.39 -7.74
N PHE A 21 -16.00 17.05 -8.32
CA PHE A 21 -15.10 16.41 -9.30
C PHE A 21 -14.33 15.22 -8.72
N ILE A 22 -13.82 15.34 -7.48
CA ILE A 22 -13.07 14.27 -6.80
C ILE A 22 -14.00 13.13 -6.38
N PHE A 23 -15.17 13.43 -5.84
CA PHE A 23 -16.06 12.41 -5.29
C PHE A 23 -17.03 11.80 -6.31
N ALA A 24 -17.24 12.44 -7.47
CA ALA A 24 -18.14 11.93 -8.51
C ALA A 24 -17.76 10.51 -8.99
N PRO A 25 -16.50 10.19 -9.33
CA PRO A 25 -16.13 8.83 -9.73
C PRO A 25 -16.42 7.80 -8.63
N ILE A 26 -16.17 8.15 -7.37
CA ILE A 26 -16.43 7.28 -6.21
C ILE A 26 -17.93 7.04 -6.07
N PHE A 27 -18.72 8.12 -6.15
CA PHE A 27 -20.19 8.03 -6.10
C PHE A 27 -20.74 7.14 -7.22
N PHE A 28 -20.29 7.34 -8.47
CA PHE A 28 -20.70 6.49 -9.58
C PHE A 28 -20.27 5.04 -9.40
N SER A 29 -19.09 4.76 -8.88
CA SER A 29 -18.65 3.40 -8.56
C SER A 29 -19.58 2.74 -7.55
N VAL A 30 -20.00 3.46 -6.52
CA VAL A 30 -20.98 2.96 -5.54
C VAL A 30 -22.33 2.70 -6.19
N VAL A 31 -22.84 3.59 -7.04
CA VAL A 31 -24.11 3.41 -7.75
C VAL A 31 -24.04 2.18 -8.68
N PHE A 32 -22.97 2.05 -9.46
CA PHE A 32 -22.79 0.91 -10.37
C PHE A 32 -22.58 -0.42 -9.63
N SER A 33 -22.12 -0.42 -8.39
CA SER A 33 -21.97 -1.65 -7.59
C SER A 33 -23.31 -2.35 -7.30
N PHE A 34 -24.42 -1.62 -7.39
CA PHE A 34 -25.78 -2.15 -7.25
C PHE A 34 -26.45 -2.49 -8.59
N ASN A 35 -25.77 -2.30 -9.72
CA ASN A 35 -26.33 -2.61 -11.02
C ASN A 35 -26.33 -4.12 -11.28
N SER A 36 -27.41 -4.65 -11.86
CA SER A 36 -27.51 -6.07 -12.25
C SER A 36 -26.57 -6.45 -13.38
N ASP A 37 -26.23 -5.49 -14.22
CA ASP A 37 -25.37 -5.71 -15.39
C ASP A 37 -23.90 -5.81 -14.97
N ARG A 38 -23.16 -6.67 -15.67
CA ARG A 38 -21.74 -6.91 -15.39
C ARG A 38 -20.85 -5.68 -15.68
N PHE A 39 -21.26 -4.87 -16.64
CA PHE A 39 -20.56 -3.64 -17.03
C PHE A 39 -21.39 -2.41 -16.69
N PRO A 40 -20.76 -1.29 -16.37
CA PRO A 40 -21.48 -0.04 -16.15
C PRO A 40 -22.12 0.44 -17.44
N THR A 41 -23.46 0.25 -17.53
CA THR A 41 -24.29 0.63 -18.68
C THR A 41 -25.28 1.73 -18.28
N ILE A 42 -25.62 2.60 -19.23
CA ILE A 42 -26.69 3.60 -19.08
C ILE A 42 -27.72 3.31 -20.17
N PRO A 43 -29.01 3.11 -19.81
CA PRO A 43 -29.61 3.20 -18.48
C PRO A 43 -29.18 2.08 -17.54
N LEU A 44 -29.22 2.39 -16.22
CA LEU A 44 -28.94 1.40 -15.17
C LEU A 44 -29.93 0.22 -15.27
N GLY A 45 -29.42 -0.99 -15.11
CA GLY A 45 -30.24 -2.19 -14.97
C GLY A 45 -30.99 -2.23 -13.61
N ASN A 46 -31.47 -3.42 -13.26
CA ASN A 46 -32.17 -3.59 -12.00
C ASN A 46 -31.22 -3.48 -10.79
N PHE A 47 -31.74 -3.00 -9.65
CA PHE A 47 -31.02 -3.00 -8.39
C PHE A 47 -30.76 -4.44 -7.91
N THR A 48 -29.51 -4.76 -7.54
CA THR A 48 -29.13 -6.09 -7.05
C THR A 48 -28.03 -6.03 -6.00
N LEU A 49 -28.04 -6.98 -5.08
CA LEU A 49 -26.97 -7.24 -4.12
C LEU A 49 -26.15 -8.50 -4.46
N LYS A 50 -26.40 -9.08 -5.64
CA LYS A 50 -25.77 -10.35 -6.07
C LYS A 50 -24.26 -10.28 -6.00
N TRP A 51 -23.65 -9.18 -6.45
CA TRP A 51 -22.18 -9.01 -6.44
C TRP A 51 -21.60 -9.03 -5.04
N TYR A 52 -22.29 -8.41 -4.08
CA TYR A 52 -21.88 -8.43 -2.66
C TYR A 52 -21.95 -9.84 -2.08
N GLN A 53 -23.00 -10.60 -2.42
CA GLN A 53 -23.12 -12.00 -2.00
C GLN A 53 -22.02 -12.87 -2.62
N THR A 54 -21.70 -12.66 -3.90
CA THR A 54 -20.62 -13.38 -4.59
C THR A 54 -19.28 -13.13 -3.89
N VAL A 55 -18.91 -11.86 -3.67
CA VAL A 55 -17.66 -11.47 -2.99
C VAL A 55 -17.61 -12.01 -1.55
N TRP A 56 -18.74 -11.95 -0.83
CA TRP A 56 -18.81 -12.43 0.56
C TRP A 56 -18.60 -13.94 0.68
N ASN A 57 -19.07 -14.71 -0.29
CA ASN A 57 -18.96 -16.17 -0.31
C ASN A 57 -17.68 -16.68 -0.99
N ASP A 58 -16.84 -15.79 -1.50
CA ASP A 58 -15.60 -16.14 -2.18
C ASP A 58 -14.46 -16.32 -1.16
N PRO A 59 -13.92 -17.54 -0.98
CA PRO A 59 -12.85 -17.81 -0.04
C PRO A 59 -11.55 -17.09 -0.41
N ASP A 60 -11.26 -16.90 -1.72
CA ASP A 60 -10.03 -16.26 -2.20
C ASP A 60 -10.00 -14.79 -1.80
N VAL A 61 -11.16 -14.11 -1.81
CA VAL A 61 -11.28 -12.73 -1.36
C VAL A 61 -10.98 -12.61 0.14
N TRP A 62 -11.46 -13.55 0.96
CA TRP A 62 -11.19 -13.55 2.40
C TRP A 62 -9.73 -13.88 2.72
N GLU A 63 -9.11 -14.78 1.97
CA GLU A 63 -7.68 -15.07 2.09
C GLU A 63 -6.85 -13.83 1.75
N ALA A 64 -7.14 -13.18 0.64
CA ALA A 64 -6.48 -11.92 0.25
C ALA A 64 -6.71 -10.80 1.27
N ALA A 65 -7.90 -10.70 1.86
CA ALA A 65 -8.19 -9.72 2.90
C ALA A 65 -7.32 -9.95 4.15
N ARG A 66 -7.19 -11.21 4.58
CA ARG A 66 -6.29 -11.58 5.69
C ARG A 66 -4.83 -11.30 5.36
N THR A 67 -4.38 -11.64 4.15
CA THR A 67 -3.03 -11.36 3.68
C THR A 67 -2.77 -9.86 3.68
N SER A 68 -3.65 -9.06 3.06
CA SER A 68 -3.51 -7.59 3.03
C SER A 68 -3.47 -6.98 4.43
N LEU A 69 -4.35 -7.42 5.34
CA LEU A 69 -4.38 -6.91 6.71
C LEU A 69 -3.11 -7.29 7.48
N THR A 70 -2.66 -8.54 7.36
CA THR A 70 -1.44 -9.03 8.01
C THR A 70 -0.21 -8.28 7.48
N VAL A 71 -0.10 -8.12 6.16
CA VAL A 71 0.99 -7.39 5.51
C VAL A 71 0.98 -5.93 5.95
N SER A 72 -0.15 -5.24 5.85
CA SER A 72 -0.23 -3.80 6.15
C SER A 72 0.09 -3.48 7.60
N LEU A 73 -0.45 -4.25 8.57
CA LEU A 73 -0.20 -4.02 9.99
C LEU A 73 1.24 -4.37 10.37
N SER A 74 1.80 -5.46 9.84
CA SER A 74 3.19 -5.85 10.08
C SER A 74 4.15 -4.84 9.48
N THR A 75 3.92 -4.43 8.23
CA THR A 75 4.67 -3.38 7.55
C THR A 75 4.61 -2.06 8.32
N ALA A 76 3.42 -1.62 8.74
CA ALA A 76 3.25 -0.38 9.48
C ALA A 76 4.03 -0.39 10.80
N THR A 77 4.03 -1.51 11.50
CA THR A 77 4.79 -1.68 12.75
C THR A 77 6.29 -1.58 12.49
N ILE A 78 6.79 -2.33 11.51
CA ILE A 78 8.24 -2.36 11.17
C ILE A 78 8.67 -1.01 10.61
N ALA A 79 7.93 -0.44 9.65
CA ALA A 79 8.26 0.83 9.01
C ALA A 79 8.24 1.99 10.00
N THR A 80 7.26 2.02 10.92
CA THR A 80 7.19 3.05 11.96
C THR A 80 8.35 2.92 12.95
N ALA A 81 8.70 1.70 13.36
CA ALA A 81 9.85 1.46 14.25
C ALA A 81 11.17 1.87 13.60
N LEU A 82 11.40 1.48 12.33
CA LEU A 82 12.57 1.87 11.55
C LEU A 82 12.60 3.39 11.31
N GLY A 83 11.45 3.96 10.95
CA GLY A 83 11.30 5.41 10.75
C GLY A 83 11.59 6.20 12.02
N PHE A 84 11.10 5.73 13.18
CA PHE A 84 11.41 6.35 14.47
C PHE A 84 12.91 6.26 14.80
N ALA A 85 13.50 5.06 14.68
CA ALA A 85 14.91 4.86 14.94
C ALA A 85 15.79 5.75 14.06
N THR A 86 15.44 5.87 12.77
CA THR A 86 16.15 6.67 11.78
C THR A 86 15.99 8.17 12.06
N ALA A 87 14.77 8.63 12.35
CA ALA A 87 14.48 10.03 12.68
C ALA A 87 15.15 10.43 14.00
N TYR A 88 15.15 9.55 15.00
CA TYR A 88 15.84 9.78 16.27
C TYR A 88 17.36 9.86 16.10
N THR A 89 17.95 8.98 15.29
CA THR A 89 19.38 9.02 14.94
C THR A 89 19.74 10.33 14.27
N ASP A 90 18.92 10.80 13.34
CA ASP A 90 19.11 12.10 12.68
C ASP A 90 18.98 13.27 13.65
N TYR A 91 18.02 13.22 14.56
CA TYR A 91 17.81 14.26 15.57
C TYR A 91 18.95 14.32 16.60
N ARG A 92 19.36 13.16 17.10
CA ARG A 92 20.26 13.05 18.26
C ARG A 92 21.73 13.17 17.90
N TYR A 93 22.15 12.57 16.79
CA TYR A 93 23.56 12.40 16.47
C TYR A 93 23.99 13.28 15.29
N SER A 94 25.18 13.89 15.41
CA SER A 94 25.88 14.55 14.31
C SER A 94 27.10 13.73 13.95
N PHE A 95 27.16 13.20 12.72
CA PHE A 95 28.28 12.41 12.22
C PHE A 95 28.58 12.76 10.76
N ARG A 96 29.84 12.48 10.35
CA ARG A 96 30.37 12.94 9.07
C ARG A 96 29.62 12.41 7.85
N LEU A 97 29.08 11.18 7.95
CA LEU A 97 28.34 10.51 6.87
C LEU A 97 26.82 10.70 6.94
N LYS A 98 26.33 11.60 7.80
CA LYS A 98 24.90 11.88 7.99
C LYS A 98 24.17 12.23 6.69
N PRO A 99 24.71 13.04 5.75
CA PRO A 99 24.04 13.30 4.48
C PRO A 99 23.87 12.06 3.62
N ILE A 100 24.87 11.17 3.59
CA ILE A 100 24.81 9.91 2.87
C ILE A 100 23.78 8.97 3.49
N TYR A 101 23.78 8.87 4.83
CA TYR A 101 22.80 8.09 5.59
C TYR A 101 21.35 8.52 5.26
N LEU A 102 21.07 9.83 5.31
CA LEU A 102 19.76 10.37 4.97
C LEU A 102 19.40 10.14 3.50
N GLY A 103 20.37 10.29 2.59
CA GLY A 103 20.18 10.00 1.18
C GLY A 103 19.80 8.54 0.93
N LEU A 104 20.46 7.59 1.58
CA LEU A 104 20.16 6.17 1.46
C LEU A 104 18.79 5.81 2.03
N VAL A 105 18.43 6.38 3.18
CA VAL A 105 17.11 6.14 3.80
C VAL A 105 15.98 6.67 2.92
N LEU A 106 16.15 7.83 2.29
CA LEU A 106 15.13 8.48 1.48
C LEU A 106 15.13 8.00 0.02
N LEU A 107 16.08 7.13 -0.36
CA LEU A 107 16.21 6.64 -1.74
C LEU A 107 15.02 5.77 -2.21
N PRO A 108 14.47 4.82 -1.42
CA PRO A 108 13.47 3.87 -1.94
C PRO A 108 12.26 4.52 -2.62
N PRO A 109 11.60 5.56 -2.10
CA PRO A 109 10.46 6.18 -2.77
C PRO A 109 10.81 6.93 -4.07
N THR A 110 12.09 7.15 -4.35
CA THR A 110 12.54 7.83 -5.58
C THR A 110 12.74 6.86 -6.74
N ILE A 111 12.79 5.56 -6.46
CA ILE A 111 12.93 4.51 -7.46
C ILE A 111 11.54 4.22 -8.05
N PRO A 112 11.38 4.12 -9.39
CA PRO A 112 10.12 3.69 -9.97
C PRO A 112 9.67 2.34 -9.40
N LEU A 113 8.42 2.25 -8.94
CA LEU A 113 7.89 1.11 -8.17
C LEU A 113 8.09 -0.24 -8.89
N ILE A 114 7.86 -0.30 -10.20
CA ILE A 114 8.03 -1.52 -10.99
C ILE A 114 9.49 -1.98 -11.01
N ILE A 115 10.44 -1.05 -11.15
CA ILE A 115 11.88 -1.37 -11.14
C ILE A 115 12.29 -1.92 -9.78
N MET A 116 11.82 -1.29 -8.70
CA MET A 116 12.06 -1.74 -7.33
C MET A 116 11.45 -3.11 -7.10
N ALA A 117 10.22 -3.36 -7.55
CA ALA A 117 9.53 -4.64 -7.43
C ALA A 117 10.29 -5.78 -8.13
N LEU A 118 10.75 -5.56 -9.37
CA LEU A 118 11.54 -6.54 -10.12
C LEU A 118 12.89 -6.82 -9.44
N ALA A 119 13.57 -5.78 -8.96
CA ALA A 119 14.84 -5.95 -8.24
C ALA A 119 14.64 -6.76 -6.94
N MET A 120 13.57 -6.47 -6.19
CA MET A 120 13.22 -7.22 -4.98
C MET A 120 12.84 -8.67 -5.29
N LEU A 121 12.04 -8.91 -6.33
CA LEU A 121 11.70 -10.26 -6.78
C LEU A 121 12.98 -11.06 -7.07
N ALA A 122 13.92 -10.50 -7.86
CA ALA A 122 15.17 -11.16 -8.20
C ALA A 122 16.04 -11.43 -6.95
N TRP A 123 16.05 -10.50 -6.00
CA TRP A 123 16.79 -10.66 -4.76
C TRP A 123 16.16 -11.71 -3.84
N PHE A 124 14.85 -11.68 -3.64
CA PHE A 124 14.11 -12.66 -2.83
C PHE A 124 14.19 -14.08 -3.43
N ALA A 125 14.19 -14.19 -4.76
CA ALA A 125 14.40 -15.48 -5.43
C ALA A 125 15.77 -16.08 -5.08
N LYS A 126 16.84 -15.27 -5.05
CA LYS A 126 18.18 -15.73 -4.62
C LYS A 126 18.23 -16.14 -3.15
N LEU A 127 17.42 -15.50 -2.30
CA LEU A 127 17.32 -15.84 -0.87
C LEU A 127 16.38 -17.00 -0.59
N GLY A 128 15.61 -17.49 -1.58
CA GLY A 128 14.65 -18.57 -1.42
C GLY A 128 13.38 -18.18 -0.64
N ILE A 129 13.09 -16.87 -0.52
CA ILE A 129 11.90 -16.35 0.20
C ILE A 129 10.87 -15.72 -0.73
N SER A 130 11.06 -15.79 -2.05
CA SER A 130 10.12 -15.25 -3.02
C SER A 130 8.73 -15.92 -2.89
N GLY A 131 7.68 -15.15 -3.09
CA GLY A 131 6.29 -15.66 -3.03
C GLY A 131 5.75 -15.89 -1.61
N GLN A 132 6.47 -15.49 -0.57
CA GLN A 132 6.02 -15.61 0.81
C GLN A 132 5.44 -14.28 1.32
N VAL A 133 4.54 -14.33 2.30
CA VAL A 133 4.01 -13.13 2.98
C VAL A 133 5.14 -12.27 3.55
N MET A 134 6.22 -12.89 4.04
CA MET A 134 7.39 -12.18 4.56
C MET A 134 8.08 -11.33 3.49
N SER A 135 8.17 -11.79 2.25
CA SER A 135 8.76 -11.00 1.15
C SER A 135 7.95 -9.73 0.87
N ILE A 136 6.62 -9.82 0.93
CA ILE A 136 5.74 -8.65 0.78
C ILE A 136 5.98 -7.66 1.93
N ILE A 137 5.99 -8.15 3.18
CA ILE A 137 6.21 -7.30 4.38
C ILE A 137 7.55 -6.57 4.29
N ILE A 138 8.64 -7.25 3.92
CA ILE A 138 9.96 -6.64 3.78
C ILE A 138 9.95 -5.58 2.68
N ALA A 139 9.40 -5.90 1.52
CA ALA A 139 9.36 -4.99 0.38
C ALA A 139 8.56 -3.73 0.67
N HIS A 140 7.38 -3.87 1.27
CA HIS A 140 6.54 -2.74 1.68
C HIS A 140 7.19 -1.93 2.81
N SER A 141 7.92 -2.57 3.73
CA SER A 141 8.65 -1.87 4.80
C SER A 141 9.76 -1.00 4.24
N VAL A 142 10.49 -1.47 3.24
CA VAL A 142 11.53 -0.69 2.55
C VAL A 142 10.92 0.55 1.86
N LEU A 143 9.77 0.39 1.20
CA LEU A 143 9.07 1.48 0.55
C LEU A 143 8.55 2.52 1.55
N THR A 144 7.96 2.06 2.67
CA THR A 144 7.15 2.92 3.55
C THR A 144 7.92 3.50 4.74
N ALA A 145 9.05 2.89 5.16
CA ALA A 145 9.86 3.41 6.26
C ALA A 145 10.33 4.87 6.08
N PRO A 146 10.71 5.34 4.88
CA PRO A 146 11.04 6.74 4.64
C PRO A 146 9.89 7.71 4.94
N PHE A 147 8.64 7.33 4.67
CA PHE A 147 7.47 8.17 4.99
C PHE A 147 7.28 8.29 6.51
N ALA A 148 7.41 7.17 7.24
CA ALA A 148 7.38 7.19 8.70
C ALA A 148 8.49 8.06 9.27
N MET A 149 9.72 7.92 8.76
CA MET A 149 10.87 8.74 9.15
C MET A 149 10.60 10.22 8.94
N ALA A 150 10.06 10.64 7.80
CA ALA A 150 9.80 12.02 7.47
C ALA A 150 8.80 12.68 8.45
N ILE A 151 7.69 11.98 8.77
CA ILE A 151 6.67 12.47 9.71
C ILE A 151 7.25 12.62 11.11
N ILE A 152 7.97 11.60 11.58
CA ILE A 152 8.54 11.59 12.95
C ILE A 152 9.67 12.61 13.05
N ARG A 153 10.51 12.75 12.02
CA ARG A 153 11.56 13.78 11.95
C ARG A 153 10.99 15.19 12.04
N LEU A 154 9.92 15.47 11.29
CA LEU A 154 9.23 16.76 11.35
C LEU A 154 8.72 17.06 12.76
N ARG A 155 8.21 16.06 13.47
CA ARG A 155 7.78 16.22 14.85
C ARG A 155 8.95 16.48 15.80
N LEU A 156 10.03 15.71 15.66
CA LEU A 156 11.25 15.88 16.47
C LEU A 156 11.90 17.25 16.28
N SER A 157 11.86 17.82 15.09
CA SER A 157 12.40 19.16 14.82
C SER A 157 11.66 20.28 15.54
N GLN A 158 10.44 20.03 16.04
CA GLN A 158 9.63 20.97 16.82
C GLN A 158 9.84 20.83 18.34
N MET A 159 10.65 19.86 18.77
CA MET A 159 10.90 19.63 20.19
C MET A 159 11.89 20.66 20.74
N ASP A 160 11.55 21.27 21.88
CA ASP A 160 12.47 22.14 22.58
C ASP A 160 13.59 21.30 23.23
N PRO A 161 14.88 21.57 22.90
CA PRO A 161 15.99 20.84 23.49
C PRO A 161 16.06 20.93 25.02
N SER A 162 15.46 21.97 25.63
CA SER A 162 15.41 22.15 27.08
C SER A 162 14.64 21.01 27.79
N LEU A 163 13.69 20.36 27.13
CA LEU A 163 12.93 19.24 27.70
C LEU A 163 13.82 18.04 28.00
N GLU A 164 14.73 17.74 27.10
CA GLU A 164 15.68 16.64 27.27
C GLU A 164 16.75 17.00 28.32
N ALA A 165 17.26 18.25 28.30
CA ALA A 165 18.18 18.76 29.31
C ALA A 165 17.57 18.73 30.72
N ALA A 166 16.29 19.09 30.86
CA ALA A 166 15.58 19.01 32.13
C ALA A 166 15.47 17.57 32.65
N ALA A 167 15.22 16.60 31.78
CA ALA A 167 15.18 15.18 32.14
C ALA A 167 16.55 14.71 32.70
N TRP A 168 17.66 15.12 32.07
CA TRP A 168 19.00 14.78 32.53
C TRP A 168 19.33 15.42 33.87
N ASN A 169 18.95 16.68 34.07
CA ASN A 169 19.11 17.35 35.35
C ASN A 169 18.38 16.66 36.52
N LEU A 170 17.27 15.94 36.17
CA LEU A 170 16.52 15.10 37.12
C LEU A 170 17.09 13.68 37.22
N GLY A 171 18.27 13.39 36.67
CA GLY A 171 18.95 12.11 36.78
C GLY A 171 18.49 11.04 35.78
N ALA A 172 17.73 11.41 34.72
CA ALA A 172 17.35 10.46 33.67
C ALA A 172 18.60 10.10 32.84
N ASN A 173 18.75 8.81 32.53
CA ASN A 173 19.68 8.35 31.51
C ASN A 173 19.05 8.48 30.11
N GLU A 174 19.83 8.28 29.05
CA GLU A 174 19.37 8.42 27.64
C GLU A 174 18.11 7.59 27.33
N TRP A 175 18.08 6.34 27.78
CA TRP A 175 16.91 5.45 27.60
C TRP A 175 15.67 5.96 28.34
N SER A 176 15.85 6.45 29.55
CA SER A 176 14.77 7.02 30.35
C SER A 176 14.24 8.31 29.74
N ALA A 177 15.12 9.21 29.27
CA ALA A 177 14.74 10.42 28.55
C ALA A 177 14.00 10.09 27.25
N MET A 178 14.50 9.14 26.46
CA MET A 178 13.84 8.69 25.24
C MET A 178 12.42 8.16 25.54
N ARG A 179 12.27 7.27 26.52
CA ARG A 179 10.97 6.63 26.81
C ARG A 179 9.97 7.57 27.48
N ARG A 180 10.44 8.49 28.35
CA ARG A 180 9.55 9.34 29.17
C ARG A 180 9.31 10.73 28.59
N VAL A 181 10.18 11.22 27.70
CA VAL A 181 10.08 12.56 27.12
C VAL A 181 9.89 12.48 25.61
N ILE A 182 10.81 11.84 24.89
CA ILE A 182 10.83 11.86 23.42
C ILE A 182 9.68 11.05 22.80
N VAL A 183 9.51 9.80 23.25
CA VAL A 183 8.44 8.93 22.71
C VAL A 183 7.05 9.52 23.00
N PRO A 184 6.71 9.98 24.22
CA PRO A 184 5.43 10.65 24.49
C PRO A 184 5.24 11.93 23.65
N PHE A 185 6.26 12.74 23.47
CA PHE A 185 6.22 13.92 22.60
C PHE A 185 5.94 13.55 21.14
N CYS A 186 6.54 12.46 20.66
CA CYS A 186 6.38 11.95 19.30
C CYS A 186 5.13 11.08 19.10
N ARG A 187 4.38 10.73 20.15
CA ARG A 187 3.23 9.83 20.08
C ARG A 187 2.24 10.17 18.97
N PRO A 188 1.82 11.45 18.75
CA PRO A 188 0.92 11.76 17.63
C PRO A 188 1.55 11.46 16.27
N ALA A 189 2.84 11.75 16.09
CA ALA A 189 3.56 11.48 14.85
C ALA A 189 3.78 9.97 14.62
N ILE A 190 4.02 9.20 15.68
CA ILE A 190 4.14 7.74 15.64
C ILE A 190 2.81 7.12 15.19
N ILE A 191 1.68 7.56 15.76
CA ILE A 191 0.35 7.07 15.37
C ILE A 191 0.05 7.47 13.93
N SER A 192 0.29 8.72 13.54
CA SER A 192 0.06 9.20 12.17
C SER A 192 0.93 8.46 11.15
N SER A 193 2.21 8.20 11.47
CA SER A 193 3.09 7.44 10.58
C SER A 193 2.66 5.98 10.46
N PHE A 194 2.21 5.36 11.56
CA PHE A 194 1.66 4.01 11.54
C PHE A 194 0.41 3.93 10.64
N CYS A 195 -0.54 4.85 10.81
CA CYS A 195 -1.75 4.87 9.98
C CYS A 195 -1.43 5.12 8.50
N LEU A 196 -0.50 6.05 8.21
CA LEU A 196 -0.11 6.32 6.83
C LEU A 196 0.59 5.12 6.18
N THR A 197 1.57 4.52 6.87
CA THR A 197 2.29 3.36 6.33
C THR A 197 1.40 2.13 6.19
N ALA A 198 0.42 1.95 7.09
CA ALA A 198 -0.59 0.91 6.96
C ALA A 198 -1.46 1.13 5.73
N ALA A 199 -1.95 2.37 5.52
CA ALA A 199 -2.78 2.71 4.37
C ALA A 199 -2.00 2.54 3.04
N VAL A 200 -0.78 3.05 2.96
CA VAL A 200 0.07 2.91 1.75
C VAL A 200 0.38 1.44 1.47
N SER A 201 0.69 0.64 2.50
CA SER A 201 0.95 -0.79 2.33
C SER A 201 -0.30 -1.58 1.95
N PHE A 202 -1.47 -1.19 2.45
CA PHE A 202 -2.74 -1.86 2.12
C PHE A 202 -3.15 -1.64 0.66
N ASP A 203 -2.91 -0.46 0.12
CA ASP A 203 -3.25 -0.07 -1.26
C ASP A 203 -2.13 -0.39 -2.27
N GLU A 204 -0.95 -0.84 -1.79
CA GLU A 204 0.19 -1.09 -2.65
C GLU A 204 -0.02 -2.34 -3.52
N PHE A 205 -0.11 -2.10 -4.83
CA PHE A 205 -0.36 -3.11 -5.84
C PHE A 205 0.92 -3.58 -6.54
N ALA A 206 1.77 -2.63 -7.01
CA ALA A 206 2.84 -2.93 -7.96
C ALA A 206 3.90 -3.88 -7.38
N ILE A 207 4.32 -3.64 -6.14
CA ILE A 207 5.29 -4.53 -5.48
C ILE A 207 4.63 -5.86 -5.15
N SER A 208 3.39 -5.83 -4.60
CA SER A 208 2.64 -7.04 -4.27
C SER A 208 2.48 -7.96 -5.46
N TRP A 209 2.16 -7.42 -6.65
CA TRP A 209 2.00 -8.19 -7.89
C TRP A 209 3.22 -9.06 -8.22
N PHE A 210 4.42 -8.51 -8.06
CA PHE A 210 5.65 -9.24 -8.39
C PHE A 210 6.14 -10.16 -7.28
N VAL A 211 5.97 -9.81 -6.00
CA VAL A 211 6.62 -10.54 -4.90
C VAL A 211 5.70 -11.49 -4.13
N SER A 212 4.38 -11.40 -4.33
CA SER A 212 3.39 -12.17 -3.53
C SER A 212 3.31 -13.65 -3.89
N GLY A 213 3.60 -14.02 -5.13
CA GLY A 213 3.38 -15.38 -5.61
C GLY A 213 1.91 -15.80 -5.44
N LEU A 214 1.65 -16.87 -4.69
CA LEU A 214 0.28 -17.35 -4.41
C LEU A 214 -0.40 -16.59 -3.26
N ASN A 215 0.35 -15.86 -2.43
CA ASN A 215 -0.19 -15.11 -1.28
C ASN A 215 -0.69 -13.73 -1.71
N LYS A 216 -1.76 -13.70 -2.49
CA LYS A 216 -2.27 -12.47 -3.12
C LYS A 216 -2.84 -11.50 -2.09
N THR A 217 -2.63 -10.20 -2.34
CA THR A 217 -3.28 -9.11 -1.60
C THR A 217 -4.56 -8.67 -2.30
N ILE A 218 -5.43 -7.93 -1.61
CA ILE A 218 -6.68 -7.42 -2.20
C ILE A 218 -6.44 -6.64 -3.50
N PRO A 219 -5.50 -5.68 -3.59
CA PRO A 219 -5.25 -4.97 -4.84
C PRO A 219 -4.87 -5.89 -6.00
N VAL A 220 -4.13 -6.97 -5.71
CA VAL A 220 -3.74 -7.97 -6.72
C VAL A 220 -4.96 -8.74 -7.23
N ILE A 221 -5.81 -9.24 -6.34
CA ILE A 221 -7.05 -9.94 -6.74
C ILE A 221 -7.99 -9.03 -7.53
N ILE A 222 -8.16 -7.77 -7.09
CA ILE A 222 -9.00 -6.80 -7.82
C ILE A 222 -8.51 -6.66 -9.27
N LEU A 223 -7.20 -6.52 -9.49
CA LEU A 223 -6.67 -6.40 -10.84
C LEU A 223 -6.91 -7.68 -11.65
N GLU A 224 -6.68 -8.86 -11.07
CA GLU A 224 -6.93 -10.14 -11.75
C GLU A 224 -8.40 -10.30 -12.17
N ILE A 225 -9.33 -9.93 -11.29
CA ILE A 225 -10.76 -9.94 -11.61
C ILE A 225 -11.07 -8.97 -12.75
N VAL A 226 -10.53 -7.75 -12.70
CA VAL A 226 -10.77 -6.73 -13.71
C VAL A 226 -10.17 -7.15 -15.05
N THR A 227 -8.91 -7.58 -15.09
CA THR A 227 -8.22 -7.96 -16.33
C THR A 227 -8.74 -9.29 -16.88
N GLY A 228 -8.97 -10.29 -16.06
CA GLY A 228 -9.53 -11.58 -16.46
C GLY A 228 -10.97 -11.50 -16.99
N ASN A 229 -11.68 -10.42 -16.69
CA ASN A 229 -13.02 -10.17 -17.21
C ASN A 229 -13.04 -9.33 -18.51
N ILE A 230 -11.94 -8.65 -18.81
CA ILE A 230 -11.84 -7.73 -19.96
C ILE A 230 -11.27 -8.43 -21.20
N ASP A 231 -10.46 -9.48 -21.03
CA ASP A 231 -9.82 -10.16 -22.16
C ASP A 231 -10.49 -11.53 -22.46
N PRO A 232 -11.42 -11.57 -23.44
CA PRO A 232 -11.99 -12.84 -23.93
C PRO A 232 -10.94 -13.71 -24.64
N GLN A 233 -9.80 -13.15 -25.06
CA GLN A 233 -8.76 -13.86 -25.80
C GLN A 233 -7.96 -14.79 -24.87
N VAL A 234 -7.69 -14.37 -23.61
CA VAL A 234 -7.03 -15.23 -22.63
C VAL A 234 -7.87 -16.47 -22.31
N ARG A 235 -9.20 -16.36 -22.31
CA ARG A 235 -10.10 -17.53 -22.17
C ARG A 235 -10.07 -18.46 -23.37
N SER A 236 -9.82 -17.95 -24.57
CA SER A 236 -9.74 -18.78 -25.79
C SER A 236 -8.42 -19.55 -25.86
N GLU A 237 -7.33 -19.02 -25.30
CA GLU A 237 -6.04 -19.70 -25.23
C GLU A 237 -6.04 -20.84 -24.20
N GLU A 238 -6.74 -20.68 -23.07
CA GLU A 238 -6.90 -21.75 -22.08
C GLU A 238 -7.68 -22.95 -22.65
N HIS A 239 -8.75 -22.70 -23.40
CA HIS A 239 -9.48 -23.75 -24.10
C HIS A 239 -8.72 -24.34 -25.29
N THR A 240 -7.84 -23.58 -25.96
CA THR A 240 -7.01 -24.10 -27.03
C THR A 240 -5.83 -24.91 -26.49
N SER A 241 -5.30 -24.61 -25.32
CA SER A 241 -4.24 -25.40 -24.69
C SER A 241 -4.75 -26.74 -24.16
N GLU A 242 -6.01 -26.82 -23.70
CA GLU A 242 -6.63 -28.10 -23.35
C GLU A 242 -6.92 -29.00 -24.59
N LEU A 243 -7.19 -28.39 -25.76
CA LEU A 243 -7.37 -29.11 -27.02
C LEU A 243 -6.06 -29.55 -27.67
N GLN A 244 -4.94 -29.05 -27.23
CA GLN A 244 -3.60 -29.44 -27.69
C GLN A 244 -2.88 -30.38 -26.71
N SER A 245 -3.60 -31.01 -25.79
CA SER A 245 -3.02 -32.06 -24.98
C SER A 245 -2.54 -33.21 -25.90
N PRO A 246 -1.32 -33.79 -25.63
CA PRO A 246 -0.72 -34.84 -26.48
C PRO A 246 -1.61 -36.03 -26.74
N ASP A 247 -2.61 -36.28 -25.90
CA ASP A 247 -3.51 -37.42 -26.00
C ASP A 247 -4.46 -37.36 -27.21
N HIS A 248 -4.85 -36.17 -27.66
CA HIS A 248 -5.66 -36.04 -28.88
C HIS A 248 -4.87 -36.22 -30.18
N LEU A 249 -3.57 -35.95 -30.20
CA LEU A 249 -2.71 -36.20 -31.33
C LEU A 249 -2.44 -37.70 -31.53
N VAL A 250 -2.31 -38.45 -30.43
CA VAL A 250 -2.11 -39.91 -30.46
C VAL A 250 -3.34 -40.62 -30.97
N CYS A 251 -4.55 -40.22 -30.61
CA CYS A 251 -5.79 -40.79 -31.10
C CYS A 251 -5.99 -40.54 -32.60
N ARG A 252 -5.61 -39.39 -33.13
CA ARG A 252 -5.71 -39.08 -34.56
C ARG A 252 -4.75 -39.89 -35.43
N LEU A 253 -3.51 -40.10 -34.93
CA LEU A 253 -2.49 -40.91 -35.63
C LEU A 253 -2.78 -42.43 -35.61
N LEU A 254 -3.65 -42.89 -34.69
CA LEU A 254 -4.09 -44.29 -34.63
C LEU A 254 -5.36 -44.59 -35.48
N LEU A 255 -6.06 -43.55 -35.93
CA LEU A 255 -7.26 -43.69 -36.78
C LEU A 255 -6.96 -43.53 -38.29
N GLU A 256 -5.75 -43.14 -38.67
CA GLU A 256 -5.26 -43.03 -40.06
C GLU A 256 -4.43 -44.23 -40.52
N LYS A 257 -4.48 -45.36 -39.82
CA LYS A 257 -4.01 -46.66 -40.27
C LYS A 257 -5.20 -47.60 -40.41
#